data_d25ed0382f26eb18afe3d20c19bb3799
#
_entry.id   d25ed0382f26eb18afe3d20c19bb3799
#
_cell.length_a   1.000
_cell.length_b   1.000
_cell.length_c   1.000
_cell.angle_alpha   90.00
_cell.angle_beta   90.00
_cell.angle_gamma   90.00
#
_symmetry.space_group_name_H-M   'P 1'
#
loop_
_entity.id
_entity.type
_entity.pdbx_description
1 polymer ?
#
loop_
_entity_poly.entity_id
_entity_poly.type
_entity_poly.pdbx_seq_one_letter_code
_entity_poly.pdbx_strand_id
1 'polypeptide(L)'
;MDSGDQEHERGITIPAKQTSIFYGDYKINIIDTPGHADFSGEVERTLNMADGVLLIVDAQEGPMPQTKFVLAKALELGLKPVVIINKIDKPARRIAEVEDELSDLFLELATDDSQLQYPIYYAIGRDGKSWKEIPANTDEDADLTPIFDAIINDIPAPDVMEDGAFQLLVTSLQYDTFQGKYAIGRIARGSVKRGLQVSLMKNGEVAGSARIEKVFGYRGLNREELDEAFAGDIVALVGVADAHIGDTIADKEQPEALPTIDIEAPTLSMYLGPNTSTMKGREGEFTTSRKIGDRLKRELETNVALRVEENGIGFTISGRGELHLSV
;
A
#
# COMPACT_ATOMS: atom_id res chain seq x y z
N MET A 1 9.07 -8.56 4.91
CA MET A 1 8.39 -7.33 5.39
C MET A 1 7.23 -7.67 6.32
N ASP A 2 6.58 -8.82 6.17
CA ASP A 2 5.49 -9.25 7.04
C ASP A 2 5.96 -9.45 8.48
N SER A 3 5.30 -8.76 9.43
CA SER A 3 5.71 -8.72 10.84
C SER A 3 4.54 -8.88 11.83
N GLY A 4 3.30 -8.94 11.32
CA GLY A 4 2.11 -9.13 12.13
C GLY A 4 1.87 -10.62 12.46
N ASP A 5 1.41 -10.92 13.67
CA ASP A 5 1.12 -12.31 14.08
C ASP A 5 0.11 -12.98 13.13
N GLN A 6 -0.90 -12.25 12.67
CA GLN A 6 -1.90 -12.75 11.72
C GLN A 6 -1.34 -12.94 10.31
N GLU A 7 -0.40 -12.11 9.87
CA GLU A 7 0.30 -12.29 8.59
C GLU A 7 1.15 -13.56 8.61
N HIS A 8 1.86 -13.81 9.71
CA HIS A 8 2.64 -15.04 9.89
C HIS A 8 1.75 -16.29 9.97
N GLU A 9 0.64 -16.22 10.68
CA GLU A 9 -0.31 -17.33 10.82
C GLU A 9 -0.94 -17.72 9.47
N ARG A 10 -1.32 -16.71 8.67
CA ARG A 10 -2.04 -16.90 7.40
C ARG A 10 -1.13 -16.96 6.17
N GLY A 11 0.13 -16.53 6.30
CA GLY A 11 1.11 -16.51 5.21
C GLY A 11 0.76 -15.51 4.10
N ILE A 12 0.11 -14.39 4.44
CA ILE A 12 -0.29 -13.35 3.50
C ILE A 12 0.03 -11.96 4.07
N THR A 13 0.33 -11.01 3.20
CA THR A 13 0.44 -9.58 3.54
C THR A 13 -0.96 -9.02 3.76
N ILE A 14 -1.19 -8.33 4.89
CA ILE A 14 -2.47 -7.72 5.26
C ILE A 14 -2.40 -6.20 5.08
N PRO A 15 -1.64 -5.42 5.87
CA PRO A 15 -1.42 -4.00 5.60
C PRO A 15 -0.29 -3.80 4.59
N ALA A 16 -0.42 -2.78 3.76
CA ALA A 16 0.68 -2.34 2.91
C ALA A 16 1.86 -1.82 3.73
N LYS A 17 3.08 -2.09 3.28
CA LYS A 17 4.32 -1.72 3.97
C LYS A 17 5.24 -0.94 3.06
N GLN A 18 5.95 0.01 3.64
CA GLN A 18 6.86 0.89 2.93
C GLN A 18 8.30 0.61 3.36
N THR A 19 9.19 0.64 2.39
CA THR A 19 10.65 0.61 2.60
C THR A 19 11.33 1.46 1.54
N SER A 20 12.58 1.81 1.77
CA SER A 20 13.41 2.50 0.77
C SER A 20 14.78 1.86 0.70
N ILE A 21 15.30 1.77 -0.50
CA ILE A 21 16.66 1.31 -0.78
C ILE A 21 17.40 2.35 -1.61
N PHE A 22 18.73 2.30 -1.57
CA PHE A 22 19.57 3.11 -2.43
C PHE A 22 20.25 2.20 -3.44
N TYR A 23 20.15 2.57 -4.72
CA TYR A 23 20.82 1.89 -5.82
C TYR A 23 21.53 2.94 -6.68
N GLY A 24 22.86 2.95 -6.64
CA GLY A 24 23.65 4.06 -7.17
C GLY A 24 23.27 5.38 -6.49
N ASP A 25 22.98 6.39 -7.28
CA ASP A 25 22.54 7.71 -6.84
C ASP A 25 21.01 7.83 -6.65
N TYR A 26 20.27 6.75 -6.89
CA TYR A 26 18.81 6.73 -6.81
C TYR A 26 18.32 6.21 -5.45
N LYS A 27 17.31 6.87 -4.92
CA LYS A 27 16.48 6.36 -3.83
C LYS A 27 15.23 5.73 -4.41
N ILE A 28 15.04 4.44 -4.19
CA ILE A 28 13.87 3.69 -4.64
C ILE A 28 12.98 3.45 -3.42
N ASN A 29 11.79 4.05 -3.43
CA ASN A 29 10.75 3.76 -2.44
C ASN A 29 9.96 2.55 -2.92
N ILE A 30 9.84 1.53 -2.08
CA ILE A 30 9.13 0.28 -2.39
C ILE A 30 7.92 0.20 -1.48
N ILE A 31 6.75 -0.02 -2.08
CA ILE A 31 5.50 -0.25 -1.38
C ILE A 31 5.09 -1.69 -1.64
N ASP A 32 5.15 -2.52 -0.60
CA ASP A 32 4.67 -3.89 -0.62
C ASP A 32 3.16 -3.89 -0.37
N THR A 33 2.38 -4.38 -1.33
CA THR A 33 0.92 -4.36 -1.30
C THR A 33 0.36 -5.77 -1.08
N PRO A 34 -0.75 -5.91 -0.32
CA PRO A 34 -1.40 -7.20 -0.21
C PRO A 34 -1.90 -7.69 -1.56
N GLY A 35 -1.73 -9.00 -1.84
CA GLY A 35 -2.16 -9.61 -3.09
C GLY A 35 -3.62 -10.08 -3.09
N HIS A 36 -4.31 -10.11 -1.94
CA HIS A 36 -5.67 -10.65 -1.83
C HIS A 36 -6.73 -9.58 -2.13
N ALA A 37 -7.77 -9.94 -2.92
CA ALA A 37 -8.83 -9.01 -3.31
C ALA A 37 -9.59 -8.38 -2.13
N ASP A 38 -9.69 -9.09 -1.01
CA ASP A 38 -10.36 -8.60 0.21
C ASP A 38 -9.65 -7.38 0.82
N PHE A 39 -8.37 -7.16 0.48
CA PHE A 39 -7.58 -6.00 0.90
C PHE A 39 -7.41 -4.96 -0.22
N SER A 40 -8.29 -4.97 -1.21
CA SER A 40 -8.24 -4.03 -2.34
C SER A 40 -8.20 -2.55 -1.92
N GLY A 41 -8.84 -2.18 -0.81
CA GLY A 41 -8.75 -0.82 -0.26
C GLY A 41 -7.33 -0.41 0.13
N GLU A 42 -6.47 -1.34 0.57
CA GLU A 42 -5.04 -1.09 0.81
C GLU A 42 -4.31 -0.83 -0.52
N VAL A 43 -4.61 -1.64 -1.54
CA VAL A 43 -4.02 -1.50 -2.88
C VAL A 43 -4.40 -0.16 -3.50
N GLU A 44 -5.69 0.20 -3.50
CA GLU A 44 -6.19 1.47 -4.04
C GLU A 44 -5.50 2.68 -3.41
N ARG A 45 -5.28 2.65 -2.10
CA ARG A 45 -4.61 3.74 -1.38
C ARG A 45 -3.13 3.86 -1.71
N THR A 46 -2.44 2.72 -1.73
CA THR A 46 -0.99 2.68 -1.87
C THR A 46 -0.52 2.93 -3.30
N LEU A 47 -1.30 2.52 -4.31
CA LEU A 47 -1.01 2.83 -5.71
C LEU A 47 -0.97 4.35 -5.98
N ASN A 48 -1.71 5.15 -5.22
CA ASN A 48 -1.65 6.62 -5.32
C ASN A 48 -0.31 7.24 -4.91
N MET A 49 0.57 6.47 -4.26
CA MET A 49 1.94 6.92 -3.93
C MET A 49 2.99 6.43 -4.92
N ALA A 50 2.62 5.56 -5.86
CA ALA A 50 3.54 4.91 -6.78
C ALA A 50 3.68 5.68 -8.09
N ASP A 51 4.81 5.49 -8.77
CA ASP A 51 5.09 6.01 -10.12
C ASP A 51 5.15 4.86 -11.14
N GLY A 52 5.23 3.62 -10.66
CA GLY A 52 5.20 2.41 -11.47
C GLY A 52 4.89 1.18 -10.62
N VAL A 53 4.71 0.04 -11.27
CA VAL A 53 4.31 -1.22 -10.65
C VAL A 53 5.22 -2.36 -11.11
N LEU A 54 5.77 -3.10 -10.16
CA LEU A 54 6.38 -4.39 -10.43
C LEU A 54 5.28 -5.48 -10.33
N LEU A 55 4.80 -5.95 -11.46
CA LEU A 55 3.77 -6.99 -11.53
C LEU A 55 4.43 -8.37 -11.47
N ILE A 56 4.38 -9.00 -10.30
CA ILE A 56 5.02 -10.30 -10.07
C ILE A 56 4.03 -11.43 -10.33
N VAL A 57 4.37 -12.32 -11.27
CA VAL A 57 3.52 -13.44 -11.69
C VAL A 57 4.29 -14.75 -11.51
N ASP A 58 3.64 -15.77 -10.99
CA ASP A 58 4.23 -17.11 -10.84
C ASP A 58 4.32 -17.81 -12.21
N ALA A 59 5.51 -18.31 -12.57
CA ALA A 59 5.76 -19.01 -13.84
C ALA A 59 4.94 -20.29 -14.03
N GLN A 60 4.37 -20.84 -12.97
CA GLN A 60 3.54 -22.04 -13.02
C GLN A 60 2.05 -21.70 -13.08
N GLU A 61 1.60 -20.73 -12.26
CA GLU A 61 0.17 -20.42 -12.11
C GLU A 61 -0.33 -19.40 -13.14
N GLY A 62 0.55 -18.47 -13.55
CA GLY A 62 0.17 -17.37 -14.43
C GLY A 62 -0.56 -16.23 -13.69
N PRO A 63 -1.17 -15.30 -14.42
CA PRO A 63 -1.90 -14.19 -13.83
C PRO A 63 -3.19 -14.69 -13.15
N MET A 64 -3.31 -14.38 -11.87
CA MET A 64 -4.44 -14.72 -11.01
C MET A 64 -5.52 -13.61 -11.05
N PRO A 65 -6.78 -13.85 -10.59
CA PRO A 65 -7.79 -12.79 -10.52
C PRO A 65 -7.33 -11.54 -9.76
N GLN A 66 -6.51 -11.70 -8.71
CA GLN A 66 -5.92 -10.59 -7.97
C GLN A 66 -4.94 -9.79 -8.82
N THR A 67 -4.15 -10.47 -9.67
CA THR A 67 -3.25 -9.82 -10.63
C THR A 67 -4.02 -8.92 -11.59
N LYS A 68 -5.17 -9.42 -12.09
CA LYS A 68 -6.07 -8.65 -12.96
C LYS A 68 -6.58 -7.39 -12.26
N PHE A 69 -7.03 -7.49 -11.01
CA PHE A 69 -7.53 -6.35 -10.25
C PHE A 69 -6.44 -5.28 -10.04
N VAL A 70 -5.25 -5.68 -9.55
CA VAL A 70 -4.15 -4.74 -9.28
C VAL A 70 -3.67 -4.08 -10.57
N LEU A 71 -3.53 -4.86 -11.67
CA LEU A 71 -3.12 -4.32 -12.96
C LEU A 71 -4.15 -3.32 -13.50
N ALA A 72 -5.45 -3.63 -13.45
CA ALA A 72 -6.50 -2.71 -13.89
C ALA A 72 -6.39 -1.36 -13.16
N LYS A 73 -6.26 -1.38 -11.83
CA LYS A 73 -6.12 -0.16 -11.02
C LYS A 73 -4.83 0.60 -11.33
N ALA A 74 -3.72 -0.10 -11.55
CA ALA A 74 -2.46 0.52 -11.93
C ALA A 74 -2.57 1.23 -13.30
N LEU A 75 -3.18 0.58 -14.29
CA LEU A 75 -3.38 1.16 -15.62
C LEU A 75 -4.36 2.33 -15.62
N GLU A 76 -5.45 2.27 -14.81
CA GLU A 76 -6.36 3.39 -14.59
C GLU A 76 -5.65 4.63 -14.03
N LEU A 77 -4.66 4.45 -13.15
CA LEU A 77 -3.83 5.52 -12.58
C LEU A 77 -2.68 5.95 -13.51
N GLY A 78 -2.53 5.33 -14.68
CA GLY A 78 -1.46 5.64 -15.62
C GLY A 78 -0.07 5.17 -15.18
N LEU A 79 0.01 4.26 -14.21
CA LEU A 79 1.29 3.73 -13.72
C LEU A 79 1.94 2.83 -14.77
N LYS A 80 3.28 2.91 -14.85
CA LYS A 80 4.06 2.06 -15.76
C LYS A 80 4.28 0.68 -15.15
N PRO A 81 3.80 -0.41 -15.79
CA PRO A 81 4.05 -1.76 -15.33
C PRO A 81 5.40 -2.29 -15.84
N VAL A 82 6.13 -2.97 -14.96
CA VAL A 82 7.25 -3.86 -15.28
C VAL A 82 6.85 -5.26 -14.82
N VAL A 83 6.81 -6.21 -15.72
CA VAL A 83 6.38 -7.57 -15.42
C VAL A 83 7.56 -8.43 -15.01
N ILE A 84 7.39 -9.21 -13.94
CA ILE A 84 8.40 -10.15 -13.45
C ILE A 84 7.77 -11.54 -13.36
N ILE A 85 8.17 -12.43 -14.25
CA ILE A 85 7.80 -13.85 -14.18
C ILE A 85 8.73 -14.53 -13.19
N ASN A 86 8.19 -14.81 -12.01
CA ASN A 86 8.95 -15.35 -10.87
C ASN A 86 8.82 -16.88 -10.76
N LYS A 87 9.73 -17.49 -10.00
CA LYS A 87 9.79 -18.94 -9.74
C LYS A 87 10.04 -19.76 -11.02
N ILE A 88 10.89 -19.25 -11.91
CA ILE A 88 11.25 -19.94 -13.16
C ILE A 88 12.10 -21.20 -12.93
N ASP A 89 12.54 -21.47 -11.71
CA ASP A 89 13.21 -22.70 -11.26
C ASP A 89 12.25 -23.90 -11.10
N LYS A 90 10.94 -23.64 -11.00
CA LYS A 90 9.97 -24.71 -10.78
C LYS A 90 9.87 -25.68 -11.97
N PRO A 91 9.79 -27.02 -11.74
CA PRO A 91 9.69 -28.00 -12.82
C PRO A 91 8.44 -27.86 -13.70
N ALA A 92 7.32 -27.39 -13.11
CA ALA A 92 6.04 -27.23 -13.80
C ALA A 92 5.87 -25.82 -14.39
N ARG A 93 6.95 -25.05 -14.57
CA ARG A 93 6.89 -23.75 -15.24
C ARG A 93 6.38 -23.84 -16.65
N ARG A 94 5.56 -22.88 -17.06
CA ARG A 94 4.97 -22.78 -18.38
C ARG A 94 5.10 -21.32 -18.90
N ILE A 95 6.35 -20.86 -19.00
CA ILE A 95 6.69 -19.43 -19.21
C ILE A 95 6.00 -18.89 -20.47
N ALA A 96 6.06 -19.61 -21.60
CA ALA A 96 5.47 -19.14 -22.86
C ALA A 96 3.96 -18.94 -22.77
N GLU A 97 3.25 -19.90 -22.12
CA GLU A 97 1.81 -19.77 -21.90
C GLU A 97 1.47 -18.62 -20.96
N VAL A 98 2.31 -18.37 -19.95
CA VAL A 98 2.15 -17.22 -19.01
C VAL A 98 2.38 -15.90 -19.73
N GLU A 99 3.31 -15.81 -20.65
CA GLU A 99 3.52 -14.62 -21.51
C GLU A 99 2.31 -14.36 -22.41
N ASP A 100 1.74 -15.40 -23.01
CA ASP A 100 0.52 -15.29 -23.83
C ASP A 100 -0.67 -14.82 -22.96
N GLU A 101 -0.88 -15.43 -21.77
CA GLU A 101 -1.93 -15.04 -20.83
C GLU A 101 -1.76 -13.59 -20.33
N LEU A 102 -0.53 -13.13 -20.11
CA LEU A 102 -0.24 -11.74 -19.78
C LEU A 102 -0.57 -10.81 -20.94
N SER A 103 -0.21 -11.18 -22.16
CA SER A 103 -0.52 -10.40 -23.36
C SER A 103 -2.04 -10.22 -23.53
N ASP A 104 -2.79 -11.31 -23.38
CA ASP A 104 -4.26 -11.26 -23.42
C ASP A 104 -4.83 -10.39 -22.32
N LEU A 105 -4.28 -10.47 -21.09
CA LEU A 105 -4.69 -9.65 -19.96
C LEU A 105 -4.45 -8.16 -20.20
N PHE A 106 -3.28 -7.79 -20.73
CA PHE A 106 -2.99 -6.40 -21.07
C PHE A 106 -3.89 -5.90 -22.20
N LEU A 107 -4.15 -6.70 -23.24
CA LEU A 107 -5.09 -6.36 -24.30
C LEU A 107 -6.52 -6.14 -23.78
N GLU A 108 -6.93 -6.88 -22.75
CA GLU A 108 -8.26 -6.70 -22.14
C GLU A 108 -8.36 -5.42 -21.30
N LEU A 109 -7.27 -5.03 -20.59
CA LEU A 109 -7.30 -3.99 -19.57
C LEU A 109 -6.74 -2.65 -20.04
N ALA A 110 -5.88 -2.62 -21.06
CA ALA A 110 -5.25 -1.40 -21.52
C ALA A 110 -6.31 -0.43 -22.10
N THR A 111 -6.18 0.83 -21.73
CA THR A 111 -7.02 1.94 -22.23
C THR A 111 -6.28 2.78 -23.26
N ASP A 112 -4.97 2.58 -23.40
CA ASP A 112 -4.08 3.29 -24.31
C ASP A 112 -3.02 2.33 -24.87
N ASP A 113 -2.65 2.50 -26.16
CA ASP A 113 -1.66 1.64 -26.83
C ASP A 113 -0.27 1.66 -26.17
N SER A 114 0.09 2.73 -25.48
CA SER A 114 1.36 2.82 -24.74
C SER A 114 1.44 1.85 -23.56
N GLN A 115 0.32 1.43 -23.02
CA GLN A 115 0.22 0.46 -21.92
C GLN A 115 0.47 -0.98 -22.37
N LEU A 116 0.42 -1.25 -23.67
CA LEU A 116 0.78 -2.53 -24.25
C LEU A 116 2.31 -2.72 -24.41
N GLN A 117 3.08 -1.67 -24.14
CA GLN A 117 4.54 -1.72 -24.17
C GLN A 117 5.08 -1.81 -22.73
N TYR A 118 5.25 -3.02 -22.26
CA TYR A 118 5.79 -3.32 -20.93
C TYR A 118 6.97 -4.30 -21.03
N PRO A 119 8.06 -4.07 -20.28
CA PRO A 119 9.17 -5.00 -20.22
C PRO A 119 8.82 -6.22 -19.35
N ILE A 120 9.35 -7.39 -19.76
CA ILE A 120 9.24 -8.65 -19.01
C ILE A 120 10.64 -9.04 -18.52
N TYR A 121 10.72 -9.42 -17.25
CA TYR A 121 11.90 -9.97 -16.61
C TYR A 121 11.58 -11.31 -15.97
N TYR A 122 12.60 -12.13 -15.77
CA TYR A 122 12.46 -13.47 -15.20
C TYR A 122 13.21 -13.51 -13.87
N ALA A 123 12.67 -14.20 -12.87
CA ALA A 123 13.27 -14.20 -11.54
C ALA A 123 13.13 -15.52 -10.79
N ILE A 124 14.05 -15.70 -9.85
CA ILE A 124 13.97 -16.64 -8.74
C ILE A 124 14.11 -15.80 -7.47
N GLY A 125 13.00 -15.20 -7.05
CA GLY A 125 12.99 -14.24 -5.94
C GLY A 125 13.52 -14.81 -4.63
N ARG A 126 13.30 -16.13 -4.36
CA ARG A 126 13.85 -16.81 -3.20
C ARG A 126 15.38 -16.75 -3.15
N ASP A 127 16.03 -16.85 -4.31
CA ASP A 127 17.48 -16.94 -4.42
C ASP A 127 18.11 -15.57 -4.77
N GLY A 128 17.28 -14.50 -4.92
CA GLY A 128 17.73 -13.15 -5.24
C GLY A 128 18.31 -13.03 -6.66
N LYS A 129 17.80 -13.83 -7.61
CA LYS A 129 18.28 -13.86 -9.00
C LYS A 129 17.25 -13.31 -9.97
N SER A 130 17.70 -12.59 -10.98
CA SER A 130 16.87 -12.09 -12.07
C SER A 130 17.61 -11.98 -13.40
N TRP A 131 16.85 -12.00 -14.51
CA TRP A 131 17.36 -11.95 -15.87
C TRP A 131 16.41 -11.16 -16.78
N LYS A 132 16.96 -10.50 -17.80
CA LYS A 132 16.20 -9.84 -18.84
C LYS A 132 15.65 -10.81 -19.89
N GLU A 133 16.32 -11.94 -20.09
CA GLU A 133 15.95 -13.02 -21.00
C GLU A 133 15.90 -14.34 -20.21
N ILE A 134 15.16 -15.32 -20.71
CA ILE A 134 15.09 -16.63 -20.06
C ILE A 134 16.48 -17.26 -20.04
N PRO A 135 17.05 -17.54 -18.84
CA PRO A 135 18.39 -18.10 -18.75
C PRO A 135 18.41 -19.54 -19.30
N ALA A 136 19.50 -19.91 -19.97
CA ALA A 136 19.72 -21.29 -20.40
C ALA A 136 19.88 -22.24 -19.21
N ASN A 137 20.45 -21.75 -18.11
CA ASN A 137 20.61 -22.46 -16.85
C ASN A 137 20.33 -21.53 -15.67
N THR A 138 19.40 -21.91 -14.80
CA THR A 138 19.03 -21.16 -13.59
C THR A 138 20.07 -21.23 -12.46
N ASP A 139 21.07 -22.12 -12.56
CA ASP A 139 22.18 -22.22 -11.60
C ASP A 139 23.28 -21.16 -11.84
N GLU A 140 23.24 -20.44 -12.96
CA GLU A 140 24.19 -19.35 -13.25
C GLU A 140 24.17 -18.29 -12.16
N ASP A 141 25.34 -17.69 -11.92
CA ASP A 141 25.46 -16.54 -11.02
C ASP A 141 24.66 -15.36 -11.59
N ALA A 142 23.70 -14.90 -10.80
CA ALA A 142 22.86 -13.76 -11.14
C ALA A 142 22.44 -13.05 -9.85
N ASP A 143 22.00 -11.83 -9.98
CA ASP A 143 21.51 -10.99 -8.89
C ASP A 143 20.24 -10.22 -9.29
N LEU A 144 19.82 -9.25 -8.50
CA LEU A 144 18.65 -8.42 -8.79
C LEU A 144 18.96 -7.17 -9.60
N THR A 145 20.20 -6.97 -10.04
CA THR A 145 20.62 -5.81 -10.88
C THR A 145 19.69 -5.58 -12.08
N PRO A 146 19.30 -6.62 -12.87
CA PRO A 146 18.37 -6.42 -13.99
C PRO A 146 17.03 -5.80 -13.62
N ILE A 147 16.49 -6.14 -12.42
CA ILE A 147 15.23 -5.56 -11.92
C ILE A 147 15.47 -4.11 -11.46
N PHE A 148 16.56 -3.83 -10.76
CA PHE A 148 16.86 -2.45 -10.33
C PHE A 148 17.12 -1.55 -11.52
N ASP A 149 17.83 -2.03 -12.54
CA ASP A 149 18.03 -1.30 -13.80
C ASP A 149 16.71 -1.06 -14.52
N ALA A 150 15.77 -2.03 -14.52
CA ALA A 150 14.45 -1.86 -15.06
C ALA A 150 13.67 -0.75 -14.34
N ILE A 151 13.72 -0.72 -13.01
CA ILE A 151 13.05 0.33 -12.22
C ILE A 151 13.56 1.72 -12.64
N ILE A 152 14.88 1.88 -12.80
CA ILE A 152 15.47 3.18 -13.17
C ILE A 152 15.17 3.57 -14.61
N ASN A 153 15.17 2.61 -15.54
CA ASN A 153 15.05 2.89 -16.97
C ASN A 153 13.61 2.94 -17.46
N ASP A 154 12.72 2.13 -16.89
CA ASP A 154 11.37 1.90 -17.41
C ASP A 154 10.29 2.58 -16.56
N ILE A 155 10.54 2.84 -15.26
CA ILE A 155 9.62 3.57 -14.39
C ILE A 155 10.03 5.05 -14.37
N PRO A 156 9.11 5.98 -14.66
CA PRO A 156 9.43 7.41 -14.62
C PRO A 156 9.75 7.86 -13.19
N ALA A 157 10.62 8.85 -13.08
CA ALA A 157 10.77 9.56 -11.81
C ALA A 157 9.45 10.25 -11.42
N PRO A 158 9.18 10.47 -10.11
CA PRO A 158 7.98 11.13 -9.68
C PRO A 158 7.84 12.53 -10.29
N ASP A 159 6.66 12.81 -10.85
CA ASP A 159 6.30 14.16 -11.31
C ASP A 159 5.89 15.00 -10.10
N VAL A 160 6.83 15.75 -9.57
CA VAL A 160 6.67 16.52 -8.33
C VAL A 160 7.15 17.96 -8.49
N MET A 161 6.56 18.85 -7.71
CA MET A 161 6.99 20.24 -7.61
C MET A 161 7.86 20.41 -6.36
N GLU A 162 9.18 20.49 -6.55
CA GLU A 162 10.11 20.69 -5.42
C GLU A 162 9.91 22.06 -4.76
N ASP A 163 9.66 23.09 -5.57
CA ASP A 163 9.37 24.43 -5.09
C ASP A 163 7.88 24.61 -4.84
N GLY A 164 7.52 25.22 -3.71
CA GLY A 164 6.14 25.59 -3.40
C GLY A 164 5.69 25.22 -2.00
N ALA A 165 4.44 25.54 -1.70
CA ALA A 165 3.84 25.27 -0.40
C ALA A 165 3.68 23.76 -0.19
N PHE A 166 4.04 23.28 1.01
CA PHE A 166 4.00 21.87 1.37
C PHE A 166 2.61 21.25 1.18
N GLN A 167 2.58 20.02 0.64
CA GLN A 167 1.35 19.28 0.41
C GLN A 167 1.62 17.77 0.45
N LEU A 168 0.84 17.05 1.25
CA LEU A 168 0.90 15.59 1.41
C LEU A 168 -0.50 15.01 1.55
N LEU A 169 -0.83 13.97 0.77
CA LEU A 169 -2.04 13.18 0.94
C LEU A 169 -1.79 12.04 1.94
N VAL A 170 -2.62 11.94 2.96
CA VAL A 170 -2.55 10.85 3.95
C VAL A 170 -3.12 9.58 3.33
N THR A 171 -2.27 8.59 3.08
CA THR A 171 -2.66 7.33 2.44
C THR A 171 -2.73 6.17 3.44
N SER A 172 -1.99 6.26 4.56
CA SER A 172 -1.99 5.25 5.60
C SER A 172 -1.81 5.87 6.98
N LEU A 173 -2.31 5.19 8.00
CA LEU A 173 -2.13 5.56 9.41
C LEU A 173 -1.53 4.39 10.16
N GLN A 174 -0.62 4.68 11.08
CA GLN A 174 -0.06 3.69 12.00
C GLN A 174 -0.01 4.27 13.41
N TYR A 175 -0.03 3.40 14.40
CA TYR A 175 0.05 3.77 15.80
C TYR A 175 1.27 3.17 16.46
N ASP A 176 1.94 3.98 17.24
CA ASP A 176 3.02 3.58 18.12
C ASP A 176 2.68 3.98 19.55
N THR A 177 3.00 3.13 20.52
CA THR A 177 2.68 3.37 21.94
C THR A 177 3.41 4.56 22.53
N PHE A 178 4.56 4.95 21.96
CA PHE A 178 5.40 6.05 22.46
C PHE A 178 5.26 7.32 21.63
N GLN A 179 5.12 7.22 20.31
CA GLN A 179 5.07 8.36 19.40
C GLN A 179 3.64 8.76 19.03
N GLY A 180 2.66 7.88 19.32
CA GLY A 180 1.27 8.10 18.95
C GLY A 180 0.98 7.80 17.47
N LYS A 181 0.22 8.66 16.83
CA LYS A 181 -0.27 8.48 15.47
C LYS A 181 0.74 8.96 14.44
N TYR A 182 1.03 8.10 13.46
CA TYR A 182 1.77 8.43 12.24
C TYR A 182 0.82 8.64 11.07
N ALA A 183 0.87 9.80 10.44
CA ALA A 183 0.24 10.05 9.15
C ALA A 183 1.26 9.77 8.04
N ILE A 184 1.00 8.78 7.20
CA ILE A 184 1.91 8.32 6.16
C ILE A 184 1.38 8.71 4.79
N GLY A 185 2.26 9.25 3.94
CA GLY A 185 1.93 9.63 2.58
C GLY A 185 3.16 10.05 1.80
N ARG A 186 2.96 10.29 0.48
CA ARG A 186 3.97 10.89 -0.39
C ARG A 186 3.83 12.40 -0.36
N ILE A 187 4.94 13.12 -0.26
CA ILE A 187 4.96 14.58 -0.42
C ILE A 187 4.73 14.89 -1.90
N ALA A 188 3.63 15.54 -2.22
CA ALA A 188 3.28 15.92 -3.58
C ALA A 188 3.98 17.21 -4.01
N ARG A 189 4.21 18.14 -3.08
CA ARG A 189 4.82 19.45 -3.35
C ARG A 189 5.59 19.97 -2.14
N GLY A 190 6.68 20.70 -2.41
CA GLY A 190 7.49 21.40 -1.41
C GLY A 190 8.28 20.48 -0.49
N SER A 191 8.50 20.92 0.72
CA SER A 191 9.25 20.19 1.75
C SER A 191 8.57 20.25 3.11
N VAL A 192 8.89 19.28 3.97
CA VAL A 192 8.43 19.23 5.35
C VAL A 192 9.59 19.07 6.30
N LYS A 193 9.58 19.83 7.40
CA LYS A 193 10.55 19.73 8.48
C LYS A 193 9.88 19.81 9.84
N ARG A 194 10.61 19.38 10.85
CA ARG A 194 10.16 19.51 12.24
C ARG A 194 9.81 20.96 12.56
N GLY A 195 8.66 21.15 13.20
CA GLY A 195 8.18 22.45 13.63
C GLY A 195 7.33 23.21 12.61
N LEU A 196 7.20 22.69 11.36
CA LEU A 196 6.34 23.29 10.35
C LEU A 196 4.89 23.36 10.85
N GLN A 197 4.26 24.52 10.68
CA GLN A 197 2.83 24.69 10.93
C GLN A 197 2.06 24.27 9.69
N VAL A 198 1.08 23.41 9.87
CA VAL A 198 0.29 22.85 8.78
C VAL A 198 -1.20 23.00 9.02
N SER A 199 -1.97 23.02 7.94
CA SER A 199 -3.42 22.90 7.93
C SER A 199 -3.81 21.46 7.57
N LEU A 200 -4.83 20.94 8.28
CA LEU A 200 -5.45 19.67 7.94
C LEU A 200 -6.68 19.97 7.07
N MET A 201 -6.67 19.46 5.84
CA MET A 201 -7.75 19.65 4.86
C MET A 201 -8.61 18.40 4.81
N LYS A 202 -9.92 18.56 4.98
CA LYS A 202 -10.92 17.49 4.84
C LYS A 202 -11.95 17.90 3.81
N ASN A 203 -12.21 17.04 2.82
CA ASN A 203 -13.18 17.32 1.74
C ASN A 203 -13.00 18.71 1.09
N GLY A 204 -11.76 19.16 0.92
CA GLY A 204 -11.45 20.46 0.31
C GLY A 204 -11.49 21.67 1.24
N GLU A 205 -11.88 21.50 2.51
CA GLU A 205 -11.98 22.58 3.48
C GLU A 205 -10.94 22.42 4.62
N VAL A 206 -10.52 23.55 5.21
CA VAL A 206 -9.64 23.54 6.38
C VAL A 206 -10.41 23.06 7.61
N ALA A 207 -10.10 21.87 8.09
CA ALA A 207 -10.73 21.26 9.27
C ALA A 207 -9.98 21.56 10.57
N GLY A 208 -8.70 21.92 10.47
CA GLY A 208 -7.87 22.19 11.65
C GLY A 208 -6.46 22.64 11.29
N SER A 209 -5.65 22.89 12.30
CA SER A 209 -4.23 23.19 12.14
C SER A 209 -3.42 22.36 13.15
N ALA A 210 -2.20 22.00 12.74
CA ALA A 210 -1.31 21.22 13.56
C ALA A 210 0.14 21.70 13.40
N ARG A 211 1.04 21.13 14.18
CA ARG A 211 2.48 21.36 14.08
C ARG A 211 3.17 20.01 13.92
N ILE A 212 4.01 19.89 12.92
CA ILE A 212 4.82 18.68 12.73
C ILE A 212 5.82 18.55 13.86
N GLU A 213 5.71 17.51 14.64
CA GLU A 213 6.61 17.22 15.75
C GLU A 213 7.84 16.47 15.29
N LYS A 214 7.66 15.48 14.40
CA LYS A 214 8.72 14.67 13.82
C LYS A 214 8.39 14.27 12.38
N VAL A 215 9.45 14.10 11.60
CA VAL A 215 9.41 13.58 10.24
C VAL A 215 10.24 12.31 10.21
N PHE A 216 9.68 11.22 9.72
CA PHE A 216 10.37 9.96 9.53
C PHE A 216 10.39 9.58 8.06
N GLY A 217 11.54 9.19 7.57
CA GLY A 217 11.71 8.50 6.30
C GLY A 217 11.91 7.00 6.50
N TYR A 218 12.11 6.28 5.41
CA TYR A 218 12.38 4.84 5.42
C TYR A 218 13.79 4.57 4.92
N ARG A 219 14.48 3.63 5.57
CA ARG A 219 15.76 3.08 5.13
C ARG A 219 15.83 1.60 5.42
N GLY A 220 15.80 0.79 4.36
CA GLY A 220 15.52 -0.62 4.53
C GLY A 220 14.19 -0.81 5.26
N LEU A 221 14.14 -1.70 6.23
CA LEU A 221 12.93 -1.99 7.02
C LEU A 221 12.73 -1.02 8.21
N ASN A 222 13.66 -0.10 8.45
CA ASN A 222 13.62 0.80 9.58
C ASN A 222 13.12 2.19 9.19
N ARG A 223 12.55 2.90 10.17
CA ARG A 223 12.29 4.33 10.08
C ARG A 223 13.45 5.10 10.67
N GLU A 224 13.85 6.16 9.99
CA GLU A 224 14.86 7.10 10.46
C GLU A 224 14.22 8.48 10.61
N GLU A 225 14.47 9.16 11.73
CA GLU A 225 14.05 10.54 11.91
C GLU A 225 14.88 11.45 10.98
N LEU A 226 14.19 12.27 10.20
CA LEU A 226 14.76 13.19 9.22
C LEU A 226 14.63 14.63 9.72
N ASP A 227 15.63 15.45 9.44
CA ASP A 227 15.55 16.91 9.67
C ASP A 227 14.55 17.55 8.69
N GLU A 228 14.59 17.11 7.43
CA GLU A 228 13.73 17.58 6.34
C GLU A 228 13.50 16.48 5.31
N ALA A 229 12.34 16.52 4.64
CA ALA A 229 12.01 15.65 3.51
C ALA A 229 11.34 16.47 2.39
N PHE A 230 11.48 16.00 1.15
CA PHE A 230 11.15 16.76 -0.06
C PHE A 230 10.08 16.08 -0.89
N ALA A 231 9.50 16.81 -1.83
CA ALA A 231 8.55 16.28 -2.80
C ALA A 231 9.06 14.99 -3.46
N GLY A 232 8.19 13.97 -3.57
CA GLY A 232 8.53 12.61 -4.01
C GLY A 232 8.86 11.63 -2.88
N ASP A 233 9.28 12.12 -1.70
CA ASP A 233 9.54 11.24 -0.56
C ASP A 233 8.25 10.68 0.05
N ILE A 234 8.29 9.40 0.44
CA ILE A 234 7.28 8.79 1.31
C ILE A 234 7.74 8.96 2.75
N VAL A 235 6.90 9.62 3.55
CA VAL A 235 7.22 9.96 4.93
C VAL A 235 6.11 9.57 5.90
N ALA A 236 6.50 9.42 7.18
CA ALA A 236 5.58 9.28 8.29
C ALA A 236 5.70 10.52 9.20
N LEU A 237 4.61 11.26 9.34
CA LEU A 237 4.56 12.51 10.11
C LEU A 237 3.90 12.29 11.47
N VAL A 238 4.48 12.88 12.51
CA VAL A 238 3.94 12.91 13.86
C VAL A 238 3.56 14.35 14.23
N GLY A 239 2.47 14.52 14.99
CA GLY A 239 1.95 15.82 15.42
C GLY A 239 0.59 16.17 14.77
N VAL A 240 0.05 15.31 13.92
CA VAL A 240 -1.25 15.49 13.21
C VAL A 240 -2.25 14.43 13.71
N ALA A 241 -2.63 14.52 15.00
CA ALA A 241 -3.46 13.51 15.66
C ALA A 241 -4.86 13.32 15.02
N ASP A 242 -5.45 14.40 14.50
CA ASP A 242 -6.80 14.40 13.91
C ASP A 242 -6.82 14.01 12.43
N ALA A 243 -5.66 13.68 11.84
CA ALA A 243 -5.59 13.26 10.44
C ALA A 243 -6.28 11.91 10.23
N HIS A 244 -7.00 11.78 9.11
CA HIS A 244 -7.58 10.54 8.61
C HIS A 244 -7.02 10.21 7.24
N ILE A 245 -7.21 8.98 6.82
CA ILE A 245 -6.84 8.58 5.46
C ILE A 245 -7.72 9.34 4.45
N GLY A 246 -7.09 9.87 3.39
CA GLY A 246 -7.73 10.75 2.41
C GLY A 246 -7.67 12.24 2.75
N ASP A 247 -7.27 12.62 3.98
CA ASP A 247 -7.03 14.02 4.32
C ASP A 247 -5.74 14.53 3.65
N THR A 248 -5.69 15.82 3.35
CA THR A 248 -4.46 16.49 2.92
C THR A 248 -3.84 17.26 4.07
N ILE A 249 -2.55 17.06 4.32
CA ILE A 249 -1.74 17.90 5.18
C ILE A 249 -1.07 18.94 4.28
N ALA A 250 -1.42 20.20 4.45
CA ALA A 250 -0.98 21.30 3.58
C ALA A 250 -0.26 22.39 4.40
N ASP A 251 0.48 23.24 3.70
CA ASP A 251 1.03 24.47 4.28
C ASP A 251 -0.07 25.32 4.92
N LYS A 252 0.26 25.97 6.03
CA LYS A 252 -0.72 26.77 6.78
C LYS A 252 -1.14 28.04 6.08
N GLU A 253 -0.22 28.69 5.35
CA GLU A 253 -0.47 29.97 4.68
C GLU A 253 -1.13 29.81 3.33
N GLN A 254 -0.89 28.66 2.66
CA GLN A 254 -1.44 28.31 1.37
C GLN A 254 -2.07 26.92 1.41
N PRO A 255 -3.16 26.73 2.18
CA PRO A 255 -3.81 25.43 2.31
C PRO A 255 -4.52 25.08 1.00
N GLU A 256 -4.12 23.95 0.41
CA GLU A 256 -4.71 23.43 -0.82
C GLU A 256 -4.88 21.93 -0.68
N ALA A 257 -6.08 21.41 -0.97
CA ALA A 257 -6.38 19.99 -0.87
C ALA A 257 -5.97 19.24 -2.13
N LEU A 258 -5.42 18.04 -1.95
CA LEU A 258 -5.25 17.05 -3.01
C LEU A 258 -6.59 16.32 -3.26
N PRO A 259 -6.78 15.72 -4.44
CA PRO A 259 -7.91 14.83 -4.69
C PRO A 259 -7.97 13.71 -3.63
N THR A 260 -9.16 13.45 -3.12
CA THR A 260 -9.38 12.37 -2.16
C THR A 260 -9.26 11.01 -2.84
N ILE A 261 -8.84 10.01 -2.08
CA ILE A 261 -8.76 8.63 -2.57
C ILE A 261 -10.17 8.06 -2.63
N ASP A 262 -10.59 7.62 -3.80
CA ASP A 262 -11.86 6.91 -3.97
C ASP A 262 -11.65 5.43 -3.60
N ILE A 263 -12.40 4.96 -2.61
CA ILE A 263 -12.34 3.58 -2.13
C ILE A 263 -13.70 2.95 -2.39
N GLU A 264 -13.70 1.86 -3.13
CA GLU A 264 -14.92 1.15 -3.45
C GLU A 264 -15.69 0.70 -2.18
N ALA A 265 -17.00 0.64 -2.26
CA ALA A 265 -17.87 0.28 -1.15
C ALA A 265 -17.67 -1.18 -0.71
N PRO A 266 -17.91 -1.50 0.59
CA PRO A 266 -17.89 -2.87 1.08
C PRO A 266 -18.95 -3.73 0.38
N THR A 267 -18.63 -5.02 0.19
CA THR A 267 -19.48 -5.99 -0.52
C THR A 267 -20.12 -7.04 0.39
N LEU A 268 -19.57 -7.26 1.58
CA LEU A 268 -20.02 -8.27 2.53
C LEU A 268 -20.30 -7.65 3.89
N SER A 269 -21.36 -8.08 4.56
CA SER A 269 -21.68 -7.64 5.91
C SER A 269 -21.92 -8.83 6.84
N MET A 270 -21.50 -8.69 8.09
CA MET A 270 -21.77 -9.66 9.15
C MET A 270 -22.17 -8.98 10.45
N TYR A 271 -22.89 -9.72 11.29
CA TYR A 271 -23.22 -9.26 12.63
C TYR A 271 -22.19 -9.75 13.65
N LEU A 272 -21.66 -8.84 14.45
CA LEU A 272 -20.76 -9.11 15.56
C LEU A 272 -21.40 -8.66 16.86
N GLY A 273 -21.65 -9.60 17.76
CA GLY A 273 -22.33 -9.33 19.03
C GLY A 273 -21.57 -9.85 20.25
N PRO A 274 -21.99 -9.41 21.45
CA PRO A 274 -21.40 -9.91 22.69
C PRO A 274 -21.68 -11.39 22.87
N ASN A 275 -20.78 -12.08 23.55
CA ASN A 275 -21.01 -13.47 23.95
C ASN A 275 -22.16 -13.54 24.97
N THR A 276 -23.29 -14.13 24.57
CA THR A 276 -24.50 -14.31 25.41
C THR A 276 -24.56 -15.69 26.08
N SER A 277 -23.55 -16.56 25.85
CA SER A 277 -23.52 -17.89 26.46
C SER A 277 -23.34 -17.83 27.98
N THR A 278 -23.73 -18.91 28.66
CA THR A 278 -23.51 -19.09 30.12
C THR A 278 -22.02 -19.21 30.47
N MET A 279 -21.14 -19.42 29.48
CA MET A 279 -19.71 -19.53 29.65
C MET A 279 -18.96 -18.19 29.42
N LYS A 280 -19.71 -17.08 29.30
CA LYS A 280 -19.17 -15.75 29.13
C LYS A 280 -18.14 -15.41 30.20
N GLY A 281 -16.98 -14.88 29.77
CA GLY A 281 -15.91 -14.43 30.67
C GLY A 281 -14.90 -15.52 31.08
N ARG A 282 -15.04 -16.75 30.59
CA ARG A 282 -14.03 -17.80 30.82
C ARG A 282 -12.88 -17.74 29.84
N GLU A 283 -13.17 -17.35 28.60
CA GLU A 283 -12.18 -17.22 27.53
C GLU A 283 -12.49 -15.97 26.71
N GLY A 284 -11.41 -15.37 26.17
CA GLY A 284 -11.48 -14.20 25.31
C GLY A 284 -11.60 -12.87 26.07
N GLU A 285 -10.96 -11.85 25.55
CA GLU A 285 -10.93 -10.51 26.12
C GLU A 285 -12.14 -9.66 25.69
N PHE A 286 -12.53 -9.75 24.40
CA PHE A 286 -13.57 -8.92 23.77
C PHE A 286 -14.94 -9.57 23.82
N THR A 287 -15.46 -9.79 25.03
CA THR A 287 -16.72 -10.53 25.25
C THR A 287 -17.94 -9.63 25.51
N THR A 288 -17.74 -8.32 25.68
CA THR A 288 -18.82 -7.36 25.95
C THR A 288 -18.99 -6.38 24.80
N SER A 289 -20.22 -5.90 24.56
CA SER A 289 -20.53 -4.91 23.53
C SER A 289 -19.60 -3.68 23.59
N ARG A 290 -19.32 -3.16 24.79
CA ARG A 290 -18.42 -2.03 24.96
C ARG A 290 -17.00 -2.32 24.47
N LYS A 291 -16.41 -3.46 24.88
CA LYS A 291 -15.05 -3.83 24.46
C LYS A 291 -14.97 -4.08 22.94
N ILE A 292 -16.00 -4.70 22.36
CA ILE A 292 -16.12 -4.89 20.92
C ILE A 292 -16.19 -3.52 20.22
N GLY A 293 -17.05 -2.61 20.69
CA GLY A 293 -17.18 -1.27 20.13
C GLY A 293 -15.88 -0.46 20.21
N ASP A 294 -15.18 -0.53 21.34
CA ASP A 294 -13.89 0.16 21.51
C ASP A 294 -12.81 -0.40 20.55
N ARG A 295 -12.81 -1.72 20.30
CA ARG A 295 -11.90 -2.35 19.33
C ARG A 295 -12.24 -1.95 17.90
N LEU A 296 -13.51 -1.98 17.53
CA LEU A 296 -13.99 -1.58 16.21
C LEU A 296 -13.71 -0.10 15.89
N LYS A 297 -13.86 0.78 16.88
CA LYS A 297 -13.52 2.21 16.72
C LYS A 297 -12.03 2.41 16.39
N ARG A 298 -11.15 1.66 17.05
CA ARG A 298 -9.70 1.70 16.72
C ARG A 298 -9.44 1.18 15.32
N GLU A 299 -10.13 0.12 14.90
CA GLU A 299 -9.98 -0.43 13.55
C GLU A 299 -10.40 0.57 12.48
N LEU A 300 -11.50 1.29 12.67
CA LEU A 300 -11.99 2.32 11.75
C LEU A 300 -10.99 3.48 11.55
N GLU A 301 -10.06 3.69 12.46
CA GLU A 301 -9.04 4.74 12.30
C GLU A 301 -8.02 4.41 11.22
N THR A 302 -7.73 3.12 11.01
CA THR A 302 -6.72 2.65 10.05
C THR A 302 -7.31 1.94 8.84
N ASN A 303 -8.50 1.37 8.99
CA ASN A 303 -9.15 0.53 7.98
C ASN A 303 -10.35 1.28 7.37
N VAL A 304 -10.13 2.02 6.30
CA VAL A 304 -11.17 2.82 5.63
C VAL A 304 -12.16 2.00 4.79
N ALA A 305 -11.80 0.76 4.45
CA ALA A 305 -12.68 -0.16 3.74
C ALA A 305 -13.68 -0.88 4.66
N LEU A 306 -13.53 -0.71 5.99
CA LEU A 306 -14.44 -1.24 7.00
C LEU A 306 -15.53 -0.21 7.31
N ARG A 307 -16.79 -0.66 7.37
CA ARG A 307 -17.92 0.12 7.91
C ARG A 307 -18.47 -0.58 9.13
N VAL A 308 -18.85 0.19 10.13
CA VAL A 308 -19.40 -0.32 11.39
C VAL A 308 -20.66 0.47 11.75
N GLU A 309 -21.74 -0.23 11.94
CA GLU A 309 -23.03 0.34 12.37
C GLU A 309 -23.50 -0.35 13.65
N GLU A 310 -23.94 0.42 14.64
CA GLU A 310 -24.52 -0.15 15.85
C GLU A 310 -25.87 -0.81 15.54
N ASN A 311 -26.04 -2.06 15.97
CA ASN A 311 -27.24 -2.85 15.71
C ASN A 311 -27.68 -3.59 16.98
N GLY A 312 -28.60 -3.00 17.74
CA GLY A 312 -29.06 -3.52 19.01
C GLY A 312 -27.95 -3.55 20.06
N ILE A 313 -27.59 -4.76 20.54
CA ILE A 313 -26.51 -4.96 21.51
C ILE A 313 -25.16 -5.26 20.87
N GLY A 314 -25.09 -5.30 19.55
CA GLY A 314 -23.90 -5.61 18.76
C GLY A 314 -23.71 -4.61 17.63
N PHE A 315 -23.01 -5.05 16.61
CA PHE A 315 -22.57 -4.24 15.49
C PHE A 315 -22.76 -5.00 14.17
N THR A 316 -23.23 -4.31 13.14
CA THR A 316 -23.12 -4.77 11.77
C THR A 316 -21.81 -4.23 11.23
N ILE A 317 -20.89 -5.13 10.86
CA ILE A 317 -19.62 -4.80 10.24
C ILE A 317 -19.68 -5.17 8.77
N SER A 318 -19.19 -4.26 7.91
CA SER A 318 -19.18 -4.46 6.46
C SER A 318 -17.77 -4.25 5.91
N GLY A 319 -17.30 -5.18 5.09
CA GLY A 319 -15.97 -5.19 4.51
C GLY A 319 -15.96 -5.70 3.08
N ARG A 320 -14.78 -5.80 2.49
CA ARG A 320 -14.60 -6.19 1.07
C ARG A 320 -14.77 -7.69 0.83
N GLY A 321 -14.57 -8.52 1.86
CA GLY A 321 -14.70 -9.96 1.75
C GLY A 321 -14.61 -10.65 3.11
N GLU A 322 -14.68 -11.99 3.06
CA GLU A 322 -14.69 -12.84 4.27
C GLU A 322 -13.36 -12.73 5.04
N LEU A 323 -12.24 -12.73 4.32
CA LEU A 323 -10.91 -12.63 4.92
C LEU A 323 -10.73 -11.27 5.61
N HIS A 324 -11.16 -10.19 4.97
CA HIS A 324 -11.12 -8.83 5.54
C HIS A 324 -11.89 -8.73 6.86
N LEU A 325 -13.07 -9.37 6.95
CA LEU A 325 -13.89 -9.36 8.16
C LEU A 325 -13.40 -10.34 9.24
N SER A 326 -12.56 -11.32 8.88
CA SER A 326 -12.03 -12.34 9.81
C SER A 326 -10.68 -11.97 10.43
N VAL A 327 -10.02 -10.95 9.91
CA VAL A 327 -8.78 -10.35 10.42
C VAL A 327 -9.09 -9.28 11.45
#